data_8f4cb7db125452f8307c8b278d4078da
#
_entry.id   8f4cb7db125452f8307c8b278d4078da
#
_cell.length_a   1.000
_cell.length_b   1.000
_cell.length_c   1.000
_cell.angle_alpha   90.00
_cell.angle_beta   90.00
_cell.angle_gamma   90.00
#
_symmetry.space_group_name_H-M   'P 1'
#
loop_
_entity.id
_entity.type
_entity.pdbx_description
1 polymer ?
#
loop_
_entity_poly.entity_id
_entity_poly.type
_entity_poly.pdbx_seq_one_letter_code
_entity_poly.pdbx_strand_id
1 'polypeptide(L)'
;MEGIRLKDFPIDWTADINDKLLTFCKEAPQRSHRVPYHIFHTFDALESSIIKALSLTYSHVYTIGPLELLLDQILDEKKQTKAAYSLMKEDTKCLEWLQSKEQSSVIYVNYGSSTLMPLEDLIEFGWGLANSNHSFLWIIRSNLVKGESAVLPPELQEHIKKRGFISSWCPQEKVLNHPSVGGFLTHCGWGSTIEGLSAGVPMICWPFGWDQLTNCRYICKEWEVGVEMGNKVKRDEVSRLVQHLMGGGNRMRNKAIEWKEKARVAIGPKGSSSLNIDNMVKEITMLSKG
;
A
#
# COMPACT_ATOMS: atom_id res chain seq x y z
N MET A 1 -10.78 13.85 -13.74
CA MET A 1 -9.37 13.36 -13.67
C MET A 1 -8.72 13.63 -15.02
N GLU A 2 -7.90 14.64 -15.09
CA GLU A 2 -7.22 15.03 -16.31
C GLU A 2 -6.05 14.04 -16.58
N GLY A 3 -5.89 13.59 -17.85
CA GLY A 3 -4.79 12.72 -18.25
C GLY A 3 -4.82 11.26 -17.75
N ILE A 4 -5.97 10.76 -17.29
CA ILE A 4 -6.13 9.33 -16.98
C ILE A 4 -6.12 8.51 -18.27
N ARG A 5 -5.40 7.40 -18.29
CA ARG A 5 -5.27 6.50 -19.44
C ARG A 5 -6.21 5.31 -19.28
N LEU A 6 -6.61 4.66 -20.38
CA LEU A 6 -7.43 3.44 -20.31
C LEU A 6 -6.81 2.37 -19.43
N LYS A 7 -5.48 2.21 -19.49
CA LYS A 7 -4.76 1.26 -18.64
C LYS A 7 -4.78 1.59 -17.14
N ASP A 8 -5.16 2.80 -16.76
CA ASP A 8 -5.22 3.24 -15.36
C ASP A 8 -6.57 2.90 -14.71
N PHE A 9 -7.53 2.39 -15.48
CA PHE A 9 -8.83 1.96 -14.94
C PHE A 9 -8.76 0.54 -14.36
N PRO A 10 -9.55 0.26 -13.31
CA PRO A 10 -9.55 -1.04 -12.61
C PRO A 10 -10.27 -2.15 -13.39
N ILE A 11 -10.51 -1.96 -14.68
CA ILE A 11 -11.24 -2.89 -15.53
C ILE A 11 -10.26 -3.54 -16.50
N ASP A 12 -10.19 -4.85 -16.49
CA ASP A 12 -9.56 -5.59 -17.58
C ASP A 12 -10.47 -5.54 -18.81
N TRP A 13 -10.10 -4.70 -19.78
CA TRP A 13 -10.84 -4.53 -21.03
C TRP A 13 -10.83 -5.77 -21.94
N THR A 14 -10.00 -6.77 -21.59
CA THR A 14 -9.95 -8.07 -22.28
C THR A 14 -10.78 -9.15 -21.56
N ALA A 15 -11.32 -8.85 -20.38
CA ALA A 15 -12.14 -9.79 -19.62
C ALA A 15 -13.45 -10.12 -20.35
N ASP A 16 -13.90 -11.35 -20.22
CA ASP A 16 -15.21 -11.78 -20.70
C ASP A 16 -16.30 -10.91 -20.07
N ILE A 17 -17.21 -10.38 -20.88
CA ILE A 17 -18.35 -9.58 -20.42
C ILE A 17 -19.24 -10.33 -19.41
N ASN A 18 -19.17 -11.65 -19.39
CA ASN A 18 -19.88 -12.54 -18.46
C ASN A 18 -19.08 -12.83 -17.19
N ASP A 19 -17.89 -12.25 -17.00
CA ASP A 19 -17.11 -12.41 -15.78
C ASP A 19 -17.91 -11.91 -14.59
N LYS A 20 -18.09 -12.81 -13.60
CA LYS A 20 -18.88 -12.53 -12.39
C LYS A 20 -18.35 -11.34 -11.60
N LEU A 21 -17.04 -11.13 -11.62
CA LEU A 21 -16.40 -10.06 -10.90
C LEU A 21 -16.57 -8.73 -11.65
N LEU A 22 -16.50 -8.73 -12.97
CA LEU A 22 -16.84 -7.56 -13.77
C LEU A 22 -18.31 -7.17 -13.56
N THR A 23 -19.22 -8.14 -13.50
CA THR A 23 -20.63 -7.92 -13.17
C THR A 23 -20.79 -7.32 -11.78
N PHE A 24 -20.09 -7.87 -10.77
CA PHE A 24 -20.09 -7.32 -9.41
C PHE A 24 -19.59 -5.87 -9.39
N CYS A 25 -18.49 -5.56 -10.07
CA CYS A 25 -17.94 -4.20 -10.14
C CYS A 25 -18.89 -3.21 -10.83
N LYS A 26 -19.69 -3.65 -11.79
CA LYS A 26 -20.71 -2.81 -12.43
C LYS A 26 -21.93 -2.57 -11.53
N GLU A 27 -22.33 -3.59 -10.75
CA GLU A 27 -23.52 -3.51 -9.90
C GLU A 27 -23.25 -2.83 -8.54
N ALA A 28 -22.03 -2.95 -8.01
CA ALA A 28 -21.69 -2.39 -6.70
C ALA A 28 -21.99 -0.89 -6.57
N PRO A 29 -21.62 -0.02 -7.55
CA PRO A 29 -21.98 1.40 -7.50
C PRO A 29 -23.50 1.65 -7.53
N GLN A 30 -24.26 0.83 -8.29
CA GLN A 30 -25.71 0.94 -8.34
C GLN A 30 -26.36 0.57 -7.03
N ARG A 31 -25.81 -0.43 -6.32
CA ARG A 31 -26.29 -0.84 -4.99
C ARG A 31 -25.93 0.19 -3.93
N SER A 32 -24.79 0.87 -4.06
CA SER A 32 -24.36 1.89 -3.10
C SER A 32 -25.33 3.07 -3.02
N HIS A 33 -26.05 3.41 -4.09
CA HIS A 33 -27.09 4.44 -4.05
C HIS A 33 -28.27 4.13 -3.11
N ARG A 34 -28.41 2.86 -2.67
CA ARG A 34 -29.51 2.43 -1.80
C ARG A 34 -29.20 2.56 -0.30
N VAL A 35 -27.95 2.84 0.03
CA VAL A 35 -27.52 2.99 1.43
C VAL A 35 -27.27 4.47 1.74
N PRO A 36 -27.69 4.96 2.91
CA PRO A 36 -27.56 6.37 3.26
C PRO A 36 -26.13 6.77 3.65
N TYR A 37 -25.34 5.83 4.18
CA TYR A 37 -24.02 6.12 4.75
C TYR A 37 -22.92 5.42 3.98
N HIS A 38 -21.88 6.20 3.64
CA HIS A 38 -20.70 5.72 2.90
C HIS A 38 -19.45 6.03 3.71
N ILE A 39 -18.69 5.00 4.02
CA ILE A 39 -17.47 5.09 4.82
C ILE A 39 -16.29 4.71 3.94
N PHE A 40 -15.31 5.60 3.85
CA PHE A 40 -14.13 5.40 3.02
C PHE A 40 -12.85 5.41 3.87
N HIS A 41 -12.00 4.42 3.66
CA HIS A 41 -10.68 4.34 4.26
C HIS A 41 -9.71 5.26 3.50
N THR A 42 -9.93 6.55 3.61
CA THR A 42 -9.11 7.64 3.04
C THR A 42 -9.23 8.87 3.94
N PHE A 43 -8.58 9.97 3.62
CA PHE A 43 -8.71 11.24 4.32
C PHE A 43 -8.86 12.40 3.33
N ASP A 44 -9.52 13.47 3.75
CA ASP A 44 -9.97 14.57 2.88
C ASP A 44 -8.86 15.16 2.02
N ALA A 45 -7.68 15.37 2.59
CA ALA A 45 -6.56 15.96 1.85
C ALA A 45 -6.00 15.05 0.76
N LEU A 46 -6.15 13.72 0.88
CA LEU A 46 -5.62 12.76 -0.07
C LEU A 46 -6.42 12.71 -1.36
N GLU A 47 -7.76 12.71 -1.25
CA GLU A 47 -8.68 12.51 -2.36
C GLU A 47 -9.77 13.60 -2.43
N SER A 48 -9.42 14.84 -2.11
CA SER A 48 -10.36 15.96 -1.95
C SER A 48 -11.33 16.15 -3.13
N SER A 49 -10.85 16.03 -4.36
CA SER A 49 -11.69 16.17 -5.56
C SER A 49 -12.69 15.02 -5.73
N ILE A 50 -12.28 13.80 -5.37
CA ILE A 50 -13.13 12.61 -5.42
C ILE A 50 -14.20 12.68 -4.34
N ILE A 51 -13.80 13.02 -3.11
CA ILE A 51 -14.71 13.16 -1.97
C ILE A 51 -15.76 14.23 -2.26
N LYS A 52 -15.33 15.37 -2.82
CA LYS A 52 -16.27 16.42 -3.25
C LYS A 52 -17.27 15.91 -4.30
N ALA A 53 -16.82 15.13 -5.28
CA ALA A 53 -17.70 14.54 -6.29
C ALA A 53 -18.67 13.52 -5.66
N LEU A 54 -18.21 12.67 -4.75
CA LEU A 54 -19.04 11.70 -4.04
C LEU A 54 -20.09 12.39 -3.17
N SER A 55 -19.76 13.51 -2.50
CA SER A 55 -20.69 14.28 -1.68
C SER A 55 -21.80 14.99 -2.48
N LEU A 56 -21.64 15.12 -3.80
CA LEU A 56 -22.75 15.56 -4.69
C LEU A 56 -23.75 14.43 -4.98
N THR A 57 -23.33 13.18 -4.81
CA THR A 57 -24.11 11.99 -5.15
C THR A 57 -24.70 11.32 -3.90
N TYR A 58 -23.96 11.32 -2.80
CA TYR A 58 -24.29 10.64 -1.54
C TYR A 58 -24.48 11.65 -0.41
N SER A 59 -25.51 11.44 0.41
CA SER A 59 -25.86 12.37 1.48
C SER A 59 -24.87 12.36 2.64
N HIS A 60 -24.33 11.16 2.98
CA HIS A 60 -23.40 10.99 4.10
C HIS A 60 -22.15 10.27 3.63
N VAL A 61 -21.06 11.01 3.52
CA VAL A 61 -19.74 10.53 3.10
C VAL A 61 -18.76 10.77 4.24
N TYR A 62 -18.20 9.70 4.80
CA TYR A 62 -17.24 9.76 5.90
C TYR A 62 -15.90 9.21 5.46
N THR A 63 -14.88 10.04 5.48
CA THR A 63 -13.48 9.65 5.32
C THR A 63 -12.88 9.43 6.69
N ILE A 64 -12.43 8.21 7.00
CA ILE A 64 -12.00 7.82 8.34
C ILE A 64 -10.57 7.28 8.40
N GLY A 65 -9.81 7.39 7.31
CA GLY A 65 -8.43 6.91 7.26
C GLY A 65 -7.40 7.99 7.64
N PRO A 66 -6.12 7.60 7.83
CA PRO A 66 -5.63 6.21 7.90
C PRO A 66 -6.03 5.50 9.20
N LEU A 67 -6.66 4.32 9.09
CA LEU A 67 -7.21 3.61 10.26
C LEU A 67 -6.13 3.09 11.21
N GLU A 68 -4.98 2.70 10.68
CA GLU A 68 -3.85 2.21 11.47
C GLU A 68 -3.32 3.30 12.42
N LEU A 69 -3.19 4.55 11.94
CA LEU A 69 -2.74 5.67 12.77
C LEU A 69 -3.78 6.05 13.81
N LEU A 70 -5.08 6.02 13.46
CA LEU A 70 -6.17 6.24 14.42
C LEU A 70 -6.19 5.18 15.51
N LEU A 71 -6.00 3.91 15.13
CA LEU A 71 -5.96 2.82 16.09
C LEU A 71 -4.78 2.98 17.06
N ASP A 72 -3.60 3.29 16.54
CA ASP A 72 -2.41 3.51 17.37
C ASP A 72 -2.64 4.66 18.36
N GLN A 73 -3.21 5.78 17.91
CA GLN A 73 -3.55 6.92 18.79
C GLN A 73 -4.52 6.49 19.92
N ILE A 74 -5.61 5.78 19.60
CA ILE A 74 -6.59 5.31 20.58
C ILE A 74 -5.97 4.34 21.58
N LEU A 75 -5.10 3.45 21.13
CA LEU A 75 -4.44 2.48 22.00
C LEU A 75 -3.42 3.15 22.91
N ASP A 76 -2.66 4.11 22.43
CA ASP A 76 -1.71 4.90 23.21
C ASP A 76 -2.44 5.71 24.31
N GLU A 77 -3.54 6.39 23.96
CA GLU A 77 -4.37 7.13 24.91
C GLU A 77 -4.95 6.21 26.02
N LYS A 78 -5.35 5.00 25.68
CA LYS A 78 -5.91 4.02 26.62
C LYS A 78 -4.85 3.14 27.30
N LYS A 79 -3.56 3.30 26.97
CA LYS A 79 -2.46 2.44 27.43
C LYS A 79 -2.75 0.95 27.21
N GLN A 80 -3.38 0.63 26.09
CA GLN A 80 -3.72 -0.73 25.70
C GLN A 80 -2.71 -1.27 24.67
N THR A 81 -2.45 -2.57 24.73
CA THR A 81 -1.63 -3.22 23.71
C THR A 81 -2.45 -3.54 22.47
N LYS A 82 -1.86 -3.31 21.31
CA LYS A 82 -2.47 -3.63 20.02
C LYS A 82 -2.73 -5.14 19.91
N ALA A 83 -3.97 -5.54 19.78
CA ALA A 83 -4.31 -6.92 19.45
C ALA A 83 -3.80 -7.24 18.03
N ALA A 84 -3.31 -8.46 17.82
CA ALA A 84 -2.96 -8.90 16.47
C ALA A 84 -4.23 -8.95 15.62
N TYR A 85 -4.28 -8.17 14.52
CA TYR A 85 -5.40 -8.16 13.58
C TYR A 85 -5.03 -8.76 12.21
N SER A 86 -3.80 -9.22 12.06
CA SER A 86 -3.37 -9.93 10.86
C SER A 86 -3.98 -11.34 10.82
N LEU A 87 -4.57 -11.69 9.67
CA LEU A 87 -5.05 -13.05 9.40
C LEU A 87 -3.91 -14.06 9.19
N MET A 88 -2.70 -13.57 8.97
CA MET A 88 -1.50 -14.36 8.73
C MET A 88 -0.57 -14.27 9.95
N LYS A 89 0.13 -15.37 10.21
CA LYS A 89 1.16 -15.38 11.28
C LYS A 89 2.34 -14.50 10.87
N GLU A 90 2.56 -13.45 11.63
CA GLU A 90 3.64 -12.50 11.42
C GLU A 90 4.98 -13.02 11.97
N ASP A 91 6.04 -12.87 11.17
CA ASP A 91 7.42 -13.05 11.61
C ASP A 91 8.00 -11.68 12.02
N THR A 92 8.27 -11.53 13.32
CA THR A 92 8.83 -10.28 13.87
C THR A 92 10.35 -10.20 13.82
N LYS A 93 11.06 -11.26 13.45
CA LYS A 93 12.53 -11.27 13.30
C LYS A 93 13.04 -10.25 12.31
N CYS A 94 12.19 -9.89 11.33
CA CYS A 94 12.49 -8.82 10.38
C CYS A 94 12.71 -7.47 11.09
N LEU A 95 12.03 -7.19 12.20
CA LEU A 95 12.21 -5.94 12.94
C LEU A 95 13.57 -5.90 13.65
N GLU A 96 14.04 -7.02 14.21
CA GLU A 96 15.38 -7.12 14.79
C GLU A 96 16.46 -6.92 13.72
N TRP A 97 16.26 -7.51 12.53
CA TRP A 97 17.16 -7.31 11.40
C TRP A 97 17.18 -5.84 10.94
N LEU A 98 16.03 -5.18 10.87
CA LEU A 98 15.92 -3.75 10.51
C LEU A 98 16.66 -2.85 11.50
N GLN A 99 16.65 -3.17 12.82
CA GLN A 99 17.38 -2.42 13.84
C GLN A 99 18.89 -2.40 13.60
N SER A 100 19.43 -3.40 12.90
CA SER A 100 20.86 -3.46 12.54
C SER A 100 21.22 -2.62 11.30
N LYS A 101 20.25 -1.94 10.67
CA LYS A 101 20.43 -1.20 9.43
C LYS A 101 20.47 0.31 9.64
N GLU A 102 21.21 0.98 8.78
CA GLU A 102 21.27 2.44 8.77
C GLU A 102 19.93 3.06 8.39
N GLN A 103 19.73 4.30 8.76
CA GLN A 103 18.54 5.05 8.42
C GLN A 103 18.31 5.12 6.91
N SER A 104 17.08 4.83 6.47
CA SER A 104 16.66 4.87 5.07
C SER A 104 17.52 4.03 4.11
N SER A 105 18.14 2.93 4.59
CA SER A 105 19.05 2.08 3.80
C SER A 105 18.39 0.84 3.23
N VAL A 106 17.16 0.51 3.66
CA VAL A 106 16.46 -0.72 3.30
C VAL A 106 15.29 -0.44 2.37
N ILE A 107 15.18 -1.20 1.28
CA ILE A 107 13.94 -1.27 0.51
C ILE A 107 13.08 -2.43 1.02
N TYR A 108 11.83 -2.15 1.34
CA TYR A 108 10.83 -3.15 1.65
C TYR A 108 10.14 -3.62 0.38
N VAL A 109 9.90 -4.92 0.22
CA VAL A 109 9.31 -5.51 -0.99
C VAL A 109 8.17 -6.44 -0.61
N ASN A 110 6.94 -6.10 -1.00
CA ASN A 110 5.74 -6.90 -0.74
C ASN A 110 4.72 -6.76 -1.87
N TYR A 111 4.30 -7.89 -2.42
CA TYR A 111 3.34 -7.98 -3.53
C TYR A 111 1.88 -8.20 -3.06
N GLY A 112 1.58 -7.94 -1.78
CA GLY A 112 0.24 -8.14 -1.21
C GLY A 112 -0.12 -9.60 -0.93
N SER A 113 -1.36 -9.84 -0.55
CA SER A 113 -1.84 -11.17 -0.10
C SER A 113 -2.36 -12.08 -1.21
N SER A 114 -2.74 -11.54 -2.35
CA SER A 114 -3.43 -12.28 -3.43
C SER A 114 -2.68 -12.34 -4.76
N THR A 115 -1.59 -11.59 -4.91
CA THR A 115 -0.77 -11.62 -6.12
C THR A 115 -0.18 -13.00 -6.38
N LEU A 116 -0.24 -13.44 -7.62
CA LEU A 116 0.44 -14.63 -8.13
C LEU A 116 1.36 -14.21 -9.28
N MET A 117 2.58 -14.73 -9.32
CA MET A 117 3.52 -14.45 -10.40
C MET A 117 4.20 -15.73 -10.90
N PRO A 118 4.75 -15.74 -12.13
CA PRO A 118 5.65 -16.79 -12.59
C PRO A 118 6.94 -16.84 -11.75
N LEU A 119 7.52 -18.02 -11.61
CA LEU A 119 8.83 -18.17 -10.91
C LEU A 119 9.94 -17.34 -11.56
N GLU A 120 9.90 -17.22 -12.87
CA GLU A 120 10.85 -16.41 -13.66
C GLU A 120 10.85 -14.93 -13.21
N ASP A 121 9.65 -14.34 -13.01
CA ASP A 121 9.53 -12.96 -12.52
C ASP A 121 10.08 -12.82 -11.10
N LEU A 122 9.83 -13.80 -10.23
CA LEU A 122 10.37 -13.81 -8.87
C LEU A 122 11.92 -13.85 -8.89
N ILE A 123 12.51 -14.66 -9.78
CA ILE A 123 13.96 -14.75 -9.94
C ILE A 123 14.54 -13.44 -10.48
N GLU A 124 13.88 -12.80 -11.45
CA GLU A 124 14.28 -11.48 -11.97
C GLU A 124 14.23 -10.40 -10.90
N PHE A 125 13.17 -10.39 -10.05
CA PHE A 125 13.13 -9.51 -8.89
C PHE A 125 14.32 -9.75 -7.95
N GLY A 126 14.58 -11.02 -7.62
CA GLY A 126 15.68 -11.38 -6.72
C GLY A 126 17.04 -10.89 -7.22
N TRP A 127 17.35 -11.13 -8.49
CA TRP A 127 18.58 -10.63 -9.10
C TRP A 127 18.64 -9.10 -9.17
N GLY A 128 17.51 -8.45 -9.48
CA GLY A 128 17.42 -7.00 -9.50
C GLY A 128 17.67 -6.38 -8.13
N LEU A 129 17.11 -6.94 -7.08
CA LEU A 129 17.33 -6.52 -5.70
C LEU A 129 18.81 -6.76 -5.28
N ALA A 130 19.37 -7.93 -5.57
CA ALA A 130 20.76 -8.24 -5.27
C ALA A 130 21.74 -7.30 -5.98
N ASN A 131 21.48 -6.95 -7.25
CA ASN A 131 22.31 -6.06 -8.07
C ASN A 131 22.14 -4.58 -7.73
N SER A 132 21.09 -4.20 -7.01
CA SER A 132 20.85 -2.80 -6.62
C SER A 132 21.87 -2.26 -5.63
N ASN A 133 22.62 -3.13 -4.96
CA ASN A 133 23.55 -2.83 -3.88
C ASN A 133 22.92 -2.23 -2.60
N HIS A 134 21.59 -2.24 -2.49
CA HIS A 134 20.87 -1.84 -1.28
C HIS A 134 20.47 -3.05 -0.43
N SER A 135 20.31 -2.84 0.87
CA SER A 135 19.67 -3.82 1.74
C SER A 135 18.18 -3.93 1.42
N PHE A 136 17.60 -5.12 1.54
CA PHE A 136 16.17 -5.32 1.25
C PHE A 136 15.52 -6.33 2.19
N LEU A 137 14.30 -6.02 2.59
CA LEU A 137 13.38 -6.94 3.27
C LEU A 137 12.35 -7.41 2.25
N TRP A 138 12.34 -8.71 1.95
CA TRP A 138 11.53 -9.27 0.87
C TRP A 138 10.52 -10.28 1.39
N ILE A 139 9.24 -10.03 1.12
CA ILE A 139 8.16 -10.92 1.51
C ILE A 139 7.88 -11.90 0.38
N ILE A 140 8.15 -13.17 0.66
CA ILE A 140 7.88 -14.29 -0.25
C ILE A 140 6.91 -15.24 0.44
N ARG A 141 5.63 -15.14 0.08
CA ARG A 141 4.60 -16.06 0.58
C ARG A 141 4.76 -17.44 -0.05
N SER A 142 4.38 -18.49 0.67
CA SER A 142 4.45 -19.87 0.16
C SER A 142 3.63 -20.11 -1.13
N ASN A 143 2.58 -19.31 -1.33
CA ASN A 143 1.69 -19.37 -2.50
C ASN A 143 1.89 -18.22 -3.49
N LEU A 144 3.04 -17.54 -3.47
CA LEU A 144 3.32 -16.40 -4.37
C LEU A 144 3.53 -16.85 -5.82
N VAL A 145 4.13 -18.03 -6.01
CA VAL A 145 4.40 -18.58 -7.34
C VAL A 145 3.23 -19.46 -7.78
N LYS A 146 2.78 -19.25 -9.02
CA LYS A 146 1.64 -19.98 -9.58
C LYS A 146 2.01 -21.45 -9.83
N GLY A 147 1.38 -22.38 -9.09
CA GLY A 147 1.50 -23.81 -9.31
C GLY A 147 2.81 -24.47 -8.83
N GLU A 148 3.74 -23.70 -8.26
CA GLU A 148 5.06 -24.16 -7.83
C GLU A 148 5.45 -23.58 -6.47
N SER A 149 6.45 -24.19 -5.84
CA SER A 149 7.10 -23.58 -4.68
C SER A 149 8.04 -22.45 -5.11
N ALA A 150 8.11 -21.39 -4.33
CA ALA A 150 9.01 -20.25 -4.55
C ALA A 150 10.47 -20.63 -4.24
N VAL A 151 11.05 -21.56 -5.02
CA VAL A 151 12.43 -22.02 -4.86
C VAL A 151 13.37 -21.14 -5.68
N LEU A 152 14.18 -20.36 -4.98
CA LEU A 152 15.18 -19.50 -5.62
C LEU A 152 16.43 -20.29 -5.96
N PRO A 153 17.12 -19.98 -7.09
CA PRO A 153 18.41 -20.60 -7.44
C PRO A 153 19.45 -20.45 -6.32
N PRO A 154 20.30 -21.47 -6.06
CA PRO A 154 21.30 -21.43 -4.99
C PRO A 154 22.23 -20.21 -5.05
N GLU A 155 22.68 -19.84 -6.24
CA GLU A 155 23.51 -18.66 -6.46
C GLU A 155 22.82 -17.37 -6.02
N LEU A 156 21.53 -17.22 -6.35
CA LEU A 156 20.74 -16.07 -5.94
C LEU A 156 20.56 -16.04 -4.42
N GLN A 157 20.34 -17.20 -3.79
CA GLN A 157 20.22 -17.29 -2.33
C GLN A 157 21.51 -16.80 -1.64
N GLU A 158 22.69 -17.14 -2.16
CA GLU A 158 23.96 -16.65 -1.61
C GLU A 158 24.12 -15.12 -1.76
N HIS A 159 23.66 -14.54 -2.85
CA HIS A 159 23.64 -13.10 -3.03
C HIS A 159 22.66 -12.41 -2.07
N ILE A 160 21.48 -12.99 -1.87
CA ILE A 160 20.45 -12.47 -0.94
C ILE A 160 20.98 -12.47 0.50
N LYS A 161 21.63 -13.54 0.95
CA LYS A 161 22.19 -13.65 2.31
C LYS A 161 23.10 -12.48 2.71
N LYS A 162 23.74 -11.83 1.75
CA LYS A 162 24.66 -10.71 2.01
C LYS A 162 23.93 -9.43 2.43
N ARG A 163 22.75 -9.15 1.88
CA ARG A 163 22.06 -7.86 2.04
C ARG A 163 20.56 -7.97 2.25
N GLY A 164 19.97 -9.13 2.01
CA GLY A 164 18.54 -9.36 2.08
C GLY A 164 18.11 -10.10 3.34
N PHE A 165 16.86 -9.86 3.73
CA PHE A 165 16.13 -10.68 4.67
C PHE A 165 14.84 -11.13 4.00
N ILE A 166 14.59 -12.44 3.92
CA ILE A 166 13.35 -13.00 3.39
C ILE A 166 12.45 -13.41 4.56
N SER A 167 11.18 -12.99 4.49
CA SER A 167 10.13 -13.44 5.40
C SER A 167 8.90 -13.88 4.61
N SER A 168 8.09 -14.74 5.18
CA SER A 168 6.81 -15.14 4.59
C SER A 168 5.71 -14.11 4.80
N TRP A 169 5.71 -13.45 5.96
CA TRP A 169 4.78 -12.40 6.35
C TRP A 169 5.37 -11.57 7.49
N CYS A 170 5.06 -10.28 7.56
CA CYS A 170 5.59 -9.39 8.58
C CYS A 170 4.54 -8.35 9.00
N PRO A 171 4.72 -7.69 10.17
CA PRO A 171 3.88 -6.57 10.58
C PRO A 171 4.20 -5.33 9.72
N GLN A 172 3.55 -5.21 8.56
CA GLN A 172 3.86 -4.24 7.50
C GLN A 172 3.89 -2.80 8.01
N GLU A 173 2.94 -2.42 8.85
CA GLU A 173 2.91 -1.07 9.43
C GLU A 173 4.18 -0.76 10.22
N LYS A 174 4.63 -1.69 11.08
CA LYS A 174 5.84 -1.51 11.88
C LYS A 174 7.08 -1.47 10.99
N VAL A 175 7.08 -2.27 9.92
CA VAL A 175 8.16 -2.27 8.93
C VAL A 175 8.22 -0.94 8.20
N LEU A 176 7.11 -0.45 7.66
CA LEU A 176 7.07 0.83 6.92
C LEU A 176 7.42 2.03 7.80
N ASN A 177 7.04 2.01 9.08
CA ASN A 177 7.39 3.05 10.04
C ASN A 177 8.81 2.90 10.64
N HIS A 178 9.55 1.83 10.31
CA HIS A 178 10.89 1.64 10.83
C HIS A 178 11.89 2.62 10.18
N PRO A 179 12.75 3.33 10.97
CA PRO A 179 13.65 4.36 10.45
C PRO A 179 14.60 3.88 9.34
N SER A 180 14.96 2.60 9.31
CA SER A 180 15.84 2.04 8.28
C SER A 180 15.16 1.83 6.93
N VAL A 181 13.82 1.83 6.86
CA VAL A 181 13.10 1.67 5.59
C VAL A 181 13.09 2.99 4.83
N GLY A 182 13.68 2.96 3.64
CA GLY A 182 13.83 4.12 2.77
C GLY A 182 13.03 4.05 1.47
N GLY A 183 12.45 2.90 1.13
CA GLY A 183 11.64 2.69 -0.07
C GLY A 183 10.74 1.47 0.04
N PHE A 184 9.68 1.44 -0.75
CA PHE A 184 8.71 0.35 -0.78
C PHE A 184 8.41 -0.07 -2.22
N LEU A 185 8.75 -1.32 -2.58
CA LEU A 185 8.28 -1.93 -3.82
C LEU A 185 6.96 -2.63 -3.53
N THR A 186 5.89 -2.15 -4.15
CA THR A 186 4.51 -2.54 -3.83
C THR A 186 3.70 -2.89 -5.08
N HIS A 187 2.69 -3.76 -4.91
CA HIS A 187 1.67 -4.04 -5.91
C HIS A 187 0.59 -2.95 -6.00
N CYS A 188 0.69 -1.87 -5.22
CA CYS A 188 -0.26 -0.75 -5.19
C CYS A 188 -1.68 -1.09 -4.70
N GLY A 189 -1.89 -2.18 -3.94
CA GLY A 189 -3.16 -2.41 -3.25
C GLY A 189 -3.45 -1.27 -2.27
N TRP A 190 -4.74 -0.90 -2.10
CA TRP A 190 -5.12 0.31 -1.34
C TRP A 190 -4.55 0.35 0.08
N GLY A 191 -4.66 -0.76 0.85
CA GLY A 191 -4.09 -0.82 2.19
C GLY A 191 -2.60 -0.50 2.22
N SER A 192 -1.81 -1.17 1.37
CA SER A 192 -0.36 -0.93 1.26
C SER A 192 -0.03 0.50 0.79
N THR A 193 -0.88 1.06 -0.06
CA THR A 193 -0.71 2.44 -0.56
C THR A 193 -0.89 3.45 0.56
N ILE A 194 -1.98 3.34 1.33
CA ILE A 194 -2.25 4.28 2.42
C ILE A 194 -1.25 4.13 3.57
N GLU A 195 -0.82 2.91 3.88
CA GLU A 195 0.23 2.65 4.87
C GLU A 195 1.58 3.26 4.43
N GLY A 196 1.98 3.09 3.16
CA GLY A 196 3.21 3.68 2.62
C GLY A 196 3.18 5.21 2.64
N LEU A 197 2.06 5.83 2.29
CA LEU A 197 1.84 7.29 2.37
C LEU A 197 1.91 7.77 3.82
N SER A 198 1.22 7.09 4.73
CA SER A 198 1.17 7.43 6.16
C SER A 198 2.52 7.28 6.85
N ALA A 199 3.34 6.33 6.40
CA ALA A 199 4.71 6.15 6.85
C ALA A 199 5.70 7.14 6.21
N GLY A 200 5.33 7.82 5.12
CA GLY A 200 6.20 8.73 4.39
C GLY A 200 7.28 8.02 3.57
N VAL A 201 6.96 6.84 3.04
CA VAL A 201 7.90 5.99 2.30
C VAL A 201 7.61 6.10 0.80
N PRO A 202 8.57 6.52 -0.04
CA PRO A 202 8.40 6.54 -1.49
C PRO A 202 8.33 5.14 -2.08
N MET A 203 7.64 4.99 -3.23
CA MET A 203 7.24 3.68 -3.74
C MET A 203 7.74 3.38 -5.16
N ILE A 204 8.08 2.10 -5.40
CA ILE A 204 8.14 1.51 -6.74
C ILE A 204 6.85 0.73 -6.94
N CYS A 205 6.11 1.08 -7.97
CA CYS A 205 4.76 0.59 -8.24
C CYS A 205 4.79 -0.51 -9.31
N TRP A 206 4.32 -1.69 -8.96
CA TRP A 206 4.15 -2.81 -9.88
C TRP A 206 2.75 -3.42 -9.75
N PRO A 207 1.72 -2.75 -10.31
CA PRO A 207 0.34 -3.18 -10.21
C PRO A 207 0.05 -4.42 -11.08
N PHE A 208 -0.79 -5.32 -10.57
CA PHE A 208 -1.27 -6.51 -11.29
C PHE A 208 -2.61 -6.29 -11.98
N GLY A 209 -3.49 -5.52 -11.36
CA GLY A 209 -4.84 -5.30 -11.85
C GLY A 209 -5.73 -4.61 -10.82
N TRP A 210 -7.03 -4.55 -11.08
CA TRP A 210 -8.02 -3.97 -10.19
C TRP A 210 -7.75 -2.48 -9.89
N ASP A 211 -8.09 -2.06 -8.67
CA ASP A 211 -7.80 -0.73 -8.13
C ASP A 211 -6.31 -0.37 -8.15
N GLN A 212 -5.42 -1.37 -8.18
CA GLN A 212 -3.98 -1.18 -8.15
C GLN A 212 -3.48 -0.33 -9.34
N LEU A 213 -4.10 -0.45 -10.51
CA LEU A 213 -3.77 0.35 -11.71
C LEU A 213 -4.06 1.83 -11.48
N THR A 214 -5.21 2.13 -10.91
CA THR A 214 -5.60 3.50 -10.54
C THR A 214 -4.72 4.03 -9.42
N ASN A 215 -4.49 3.23 -8.37
CA ASN A 215 -3.62 3.60 -7.25
C ASN A 215 -2.19 3.90 -7.73
N CYS A 216 -1.63 3.09 -8.63
CA CYS A 216 -0.33 3.34 -9.26
C CYS A 216 -0.29 4.70 -9.97
N ARG A 217 -1.33 5.03 -10.73
CA ARG A 217 -1.46 6.33 -11.37
C ARG A 217 -1.42 7.47 -10.36
N TYR A 218 -2.18 7.37 -9.27
CA TYR A 218 -2.21 8.38 -8.22
C TYR A 218 -0.85 8.51 -7.51
N ILE A 219 -0.23 7.39 -7.10
CA ILE A 219 1.09 7.36 -6.46
C ILE A 219 2.14 8.07 -7.34
N CYS A 220 2.12 7.80 -8.65
CA CYS A 220 3.16 8.27 -9.57
C CYS A 220 2.93 9.69 -10.11
N LYS A 221 1.66 10.14 -10.22
CA LYS A 221 1.32 11.38 -10.92
C LYS A 221 0.62 12.41 -10.06
N GLU A 222 -0.36 12.00 -9.24
CA GLU A 222 -1.13 12.94 -8.43
C GLU A 222 -0.43 13.26 -7.11
N TRP A 223 0.09 12.22 -6.45
CA TRP A 223 0.80 12.36 -5.18
C TRP A 223 2.31 12.51 -5.34
N GLU A 224 2.87 12.14 -6.47
CA GLU A 224 4.29 12.26 -6.83
C GLU A 224 5.25 11.57 -5.84
N VAL A 225 4.81 10.45 -5.26
CA VAL A 225 5.56 9.69 -4.25
C VAL A 225 6.11 8.38 -4.79
N GLY A 226 6.01 8.12 -6.08
CA GLY A 226 6.47 6.85 -6.63
C GLY A 226 6.78 6.88 -8.11
N VAL A 227 7.28 5.74 -8.57
CA VAL A 227 7.60 5.47 -9.97
C VAL A 227 7.01 4.14 -10.41
N GLU A 228 6.37 4.11 -11.58
CA GLU A 228 5.79 2.92 -12.19
C GLU A 228 6.91 2.05 -12.80
N MET A 229 6.91 0.75 -12.49
CA MET A 229 7.74 -0.25 -13.14
C MET A 229 6.99 -0.84 -14.34
N GLY A 230 7.72 -1.24 -15.39
CA GLY A 230 7.14 -1.89 -16.55
C GLY A 230 6.46 -3.22 -16.23
N ASN A 231 5.51 -3.63 -17.07
CA ASN A 231 4.73 -4.86 -16.84
C ASN A 231 5.60 -6.13 -16.88
N LYS A 232 6.66 -6.14 -17.70
CA LYS A 232 7.60 -7.26 -17.78
C LYS A 232 8.74 -7.05 -16.79
N VAL A 233 8.88 -7.95 -15.84
CA VAL A 233 9.96 -7.89 -14.84
C VAL A 233 11.30 -8.13 -15.52
N LYS A 234 12.26 -7.23 -15.30
CA LYS A 234 13.64 -7.32 -15.76
C LYS A 234 14.57 -6.90 -14.63
N ARG A 235 15.55 -7.72 -14.31
CA ARG A 235 16.50 -7.46 -13.22
C ARG A 235 17.19 -6.10 -13.32
N ASP A 236 17.54 -5.66 -14.52
CA ASP A 236 18.21 -4.38 -14.74
C ASP A 236 17.27 -3.20 -14.42
N GLU A 237 15.98 -3.31 -14.78
CA GLU A 237 14.99 -2.31 -14.45
C GLU A 237 14.72 -2.25 -12.94
N VAL A 238 14.56 -3.40 -12.29
CA VAL A 238 14.39 -3.48 -10.82
C VAL A 238 15.59 -2.83 -10.13
N SER A 239 16.82 -3.22 -10.50
CA SER A 239 18.04 -2.65 -9.93
C SER A 239 18.10 -1.14 -10.10
N ARG A 240 17.87 -0.65 -11.32
CA ARG A 240 17.88 0.79 -11.66
C ARG A 240 16.82 1.58 -10.86
N LEU A 241 15.60 1.05 -10.74
CA LEU A 241 14.52 1.71 -10.00
C LEU A 241 14.81 1.76 -8.50
N VAL A 242 15.35 0.67 -7.93
CA VAL A 242 15.77 0.65 -6.53
C VAL A 242 16.87 1.68 -6.28
N GLN A 243 17.91 1.71 -7.11
CA GLN A 243 18.98 2.71 -7.00
C GLN A 243 18.43 4.14 -7.13
N HIS A 244 17.52 4.38 -8.06
CA HIS A 244 16.89 5.68 -8.24
C HIS A 244 16.07 6.11 -7.02
N LEU A 245 15.24 5.21 -6.46
CA LEU A 245 14.41 5.49 -5.30
C LEU A 245 15.24 5.72 -4.04
N MET A 246 16.26 4.90 -3.83
CA MET A 246 17.11 4.91 -2.62
C MET A 246 18.21 5.97 -2.66
N GLY A 247 18.52 6.53 -3.81
CA GLY A 247 19.65 7.44 -4.06
C GLY A 247 19.60 8.82 -3.40
N GLY A 248 18.71 9.05 -2.44
CA GLY A 248 18.68 10.22 -1.55
C GLY A 248 18.31 11.56 -2.22
N GLY A 249 17.72 12.48 -1.44
CA GLY A 249 17.45 13.88 -1.86
C GLY A 249 16.44 14.05 -3.01
N ASN A 250 15.71 13.00 -3.37
CA ASN A 250 14.79 13.05 -4.49
C ASN A 250 13.43 13.65 -4.11
N ARG A 251 12.75 14.24 -5.08
CA ARG A 251 11.44 14.87 -4.93
C ARG A 251 10.40 13.93 -4.33
N MET A 252 10.43 12.63 -4.69
CA MET A 252 9.47 11.63 -4.19
C MET A 252 9.54 11.46 -2.68
N ARG A 253 10.75 11.45 -2.10
CA ARG A 253 10.94 11.36 -0.64
C ARG A 253 10.35 12.56 0.09
N ASN A 254 10.60 13.77 -0.41
CA ASN A 254 10.05 14.99 0.18
C ASN A 254 8.52 14.99 0.10
N LYS A 255 7.97 14.58 -1.03
CA LYS A 255 6.52 14.41 -1.20
C LYS A 255 5.92 13.36 -0.27
N ALA A 256 6.60 12.24 -0.08
CA ALA A 256 6.14 11.21 0.85
C ALA A 256 6.09 11.74 2.31
N ILE A 257 7.09 12.53 2.71
CA ILE A 257 7.10 13.19 4.03
C ILE A 257 5.93 14.19 4.14
N GLU A 258 5.66 15.00 3.11
CA GLU A 258 4.51 15.92 3.09
C GLU A 258 3.19 15.15 3.28
N TRP A 259 3.01 13.99 2.62
CA TRP A 259 1.81 13.17 2.77
C TRP A 259 1.69 12.52 4.15
N LYS A 260 2.80 12.08 4.73
CA LYS A 260 2.85 11.61 6.13
C LYS A 260 2.32 12.67 7.10
N GLU A 261 2.74 13.92 6.95
CA GLU A 261 2.27 15.01 7.83
C GLU A 261 0.78 15.31 7.60
N LYS A 262 0.30 15.29 6.35
CA LYS A 262 -1.13 15.44 6.07
C LYS A 262 -1.97 14.30 6.67
N ALA A 263 -1.49 13.06 6.61
CA ALA A 263 -2.14 11.90 7.23
C ALA A 263 -2.25 12.08 8.77
N ARG A 264 -1.16 12.53 9.42
CA ARG A 264 -1.15 12.84 10.86
C ARG A 264 -2.12 13.96 11.24
N VAL A 265 -2.18 15.01 10.43
CA VAL A 265 -3.14 16.11 10.64
C VAL A 265 -4.57 15.60 10.54
N ALA A 266 -4.87 14.71 9.59
CA ALA A 266 -6.22 14.17 9.39
C ALA A 266 -6.73 13.39 10.61
N ILE A 267 -5.87 12.66 11.32
CA ILE A 267 -6.24 11.89 12.52
C ILE A 267 -6.11 12.69 13.83
N GLY A 268 -5.54 13.88 13.80
CA GLY A 268 -5.38 14.71 15.00
C GLY A 268 -6.74 15.11 15.59
N PRO A 269 -6.80 15.67 16.84
CA PRO A 269 -8.05 15.92 17.58
C PRO A 269 -9.09 16.79 16.86
N LYS A 270 -8.65 17.59 15.88
CA LYS A 270 -9.51 18.44 15.01
C LYS A 270 -9.36 18.07 13.54
N GLY A 271 -8.75 16.94 13.27
CA GLY A 271 -8.53 16.44 11.91
C GLY A 271 -9.82 15.90 11.29
N SER A 272 -9.88 15.92 9.96
CA SER A 272 -11.06 15.51 9.20
C SER A 272 -11.52 14.11 9.55
N SER A 273 -10.61 13.14 9.65
CA SER A 273 -10.94 11.75 9.93
C SER A 273 -11.47 11.54 11.35
N SER A 274 -10.89 12.20 12.36
CA SER A 274 -11.37 12.14 13.75
C SER A 274 -12.75 12.77 13.87
N LEU A 275 -12.98 13.93 13.26
CA LEU A 275 -14.30 14.59 13.26
C LEU A 275 -15.34 13.75 12.52
N ASN A 276 -14.99 13.11 11.41
CA ASN A 276 -15.90 12.25 10.66
C ASN A 276 -16.31 11.01 11.47
N ILE A 277 -15.41 10.40 12.21
CA ILE A 277 -15.74 9.28 13.13
C ILE A 277 -16.71 9.76 14.21
N ASP A 278 -16.43 10.88 14.86
CA ASP A 278 -17.29 11.43 15.90
C ASP A 278 -18.71 11.74 15.38
N ASN A 279 -18.79 12.33 14.20
CA ASN A 279 -20.09 12.63 13.57
C ASN A 279 -20.84 11.36 13.18
N MET A 280 -20.17 10.40 12.54
CA MET A 280 -20.73 9.10 12.19
C MET A 280 -21.29 8.37 13.42
N VAL A 281 -20.52 8.30 14.51
CA VAL A 281 -20.95 7.65 15.75
C VAL A 281 -22.17 8.36 16.36
N LYS A 282 -22.20 9.69 16.38
CA LYS A 282 -23.35 10.46 16.86
C LYS A 282 -24.61 10.16 16.05
N GLU A 283 -24.52 10.18 14.73
CA GLU A 283 -25.67 9.92 13.86
C GLU A 283 -26.18 8.49 13.99
N ILE A 284 -25.33 7.49 13.99
CA ILE A 284 -25.72 6.08 14.17
C ILE A 284 -26.37 5.87 15.55
N THR A 285 -25.84 6.54 16.60
CA THR A 285 -26.40 6.43 17.94
C THR A 285 -27.77 7.10 18.05
N MET A 286 -28.01 8.19 17.33
CA MET A 286 -29.31 8.84 17.28
C MET A 286 -30.37 7.97 16.59
N LEU A 287 -30.00 7.32 15.47
CA LEU A 287 -30.90 6.40 14.75
C LEU A 287 -31.29 5.16 15.58
N SER A 288 -30.42 4.70 16.48
CA SER A 288 -30.72 3.53 17.33
C SER A 288 -31.66 3.82 18.49
N LYS A 289 -31.97 5.11 18.76
CA LYS A 289 -32.85 5.56 19.87
C LYS A 289 -34.27 5.98 19.41
N GLY A 290 -34.51 6.03 18.12
CA GLY A 290 -35.84 6.31 17.52
C GLY A 290 -36.41 5.09 16.85
#